data_fd184cf42760dae5bd148cb6d4b06e2e
#
_entry.id   fd184cf42760dae5bd148cb6d4b06e2e
#
_cell.length_a   1.000
_cell.length_b   1.000
_cell.length_c   1.000
_cell.angle_alpha   90.00
_cell.angle_beta   90.00
_cell.angle_gamma   90.00
#
_symmetry.space_group_name_H-M   'P 1'
#
loop_
_entity.id
_entity.type
_entity.pdbx_description
1 polymer ?
#
loop_
_entity_poly.entity_id
_entity_poly.type
_entity_poly.pdbx_seq_one_letter_code
_entity_poly.pdbx_strand_id
1 'polypeptide(L)'
;MTTAVWPLLKSRRFAPLFVTQFLGAFNDNLLKSGLAIFVTYRLAEQGGTDAATLVMLAGGIFIAPFFLFSGASGTLADRVDKAKIARWVKIAEIFIMATGAAGFALESVPLLLLALFGLGTHSTVFGPIKYALLPEHLVEHELVAGNALIEAGTFLAILIGTILGGSLMQVDNGAVIVGVLGVAVALTGWMSARFIPLAPPRSATVARPRLI
;
A
#
# COMPACT_ATOMS: atom_id res chain seq x y z
N MET A 1 28.96 -9.47 -12.29
CA MET A 1 27.86 -10.05 -13.08
C MET A 1 26.64 -9.18 -12.90
N THR A 2 26.23 -8.43 -13.90
CA THR A 2 25.01 -7.60 -13.86
C THR A 2 23.79 -8.52 -13.85
N THR A 3 23.11 -8.61 -12.71
CA THR A 3 21.87 -9.39 -12.62
C THR A 3 20.85 -8.75 -13.55
N ALA A 4 20.39 -9.47 -14.54
CA ALA A 4 19.44 -8.96 -15.51
C ALA A 4 18.11 -8.65 -14.78
N VAL A 5 17.71 -7.39 -14.76
CA VAL A 5 16.50 -6.87 -14.06
C VAL A 5 15.22 -7.47 -14.64
N TRP A 6 15.14 -7.63 -15.94
CA TRP A 6 13.96 -8.14 -16.65
C TRP A 6 13.54 -9.57 -16.28
N PRO A 7 14.45 -10.54 -16.07
CA PRO A 7 14.07 -11.87 -15.65
C PRO A 7 13.40 -11.89 -14.27
N LEU A 8 13.75 -11.00 -13.35
CA LEU A 8 13.11 -10.90 -12.04
C LEU A 8 11.64 -10.52 -12.16
N LEU A 9 11.32 -9.52 -12.97
CA LEU A 9 9.92 -9.06 -13.18
C LEU A 9 9.03 -10.14 -13.83
N LYS A 10 9.61 -11.15 -14.48
CA LYS A 10 8.88 -12.27 -15.07
C LYS A 10 8.86 -13.50 -14.16
N SER A 11 9.62 -13.49 -13.06
CA SER A 11 9.74 -14.66 -12.19
C SER A 11 8.52 -14.82 -11.27
N ARG A 12 8.02 -16.05 -11.10
CA ARG A 12 6.92 -16.37 -10.17
C ARG A 12 7.22 -16.05 -8.71
N ARG A 13 8.48 -15.95 -8.33
CA ARG A 13 8.91 -15.68 -6.96
C ARG A 13 8.97 -14.18 -6.63
N PHE A 14 9.07 -13.29 -7.64
CA PHE A 14 9.21 -11.84 -7.44
C PHE A 14 8.06 -11.03 -8.03
N ALA A 15 7.57 -11.36 -9.23
CA ALA A 15 6.54 -10.58 -9.92
C ALA A 15 5.28 -10.36 -9.09
N PRO A 16 4.71 -11.35 -8.37
CA PRO A 16 3.53 -11.12 -7.55
C PRO A 16 3.77 -10.12 -6.41
N LEU A 17 4.93 -10.16 -5.77
CA LEU A 17 5.30 -9.20 -4.73
C LEU A 17 5.45 -7.79 -5.32
N PHE A 18 6.12 -7.67 -6.47
CA PHE A 18 6.31 -6.39 -7.16
C PHE A 18 4.97 -5.75 -7.54
N VAL A 19 4.06 -6.51 -8.17
CA VAL A 19 2.73 -6.02 -8.55
C VAL A 19 1.91 -5.64 -7.31
N THR A 20 1.92 -6.48 -6.27
CA THR A 20 1.19 -6.23 -5.02
C THR A 20 1.62 -4.93 -4.35
N GLN A 21 2.93 -4.69 -4.23
CA GLN A 21 3.46 -3.48 -3.61
C GLN A 21 3.25 -2.23 -4.49
N PHE A 22 3.40 -2.36 -5.81
CA PHE A 22 3.17 -1.28 -6.76
C PHE A 22 1.72 -0.77 -6.66
N LEU A 23 0.75 -1.67 -6.72
CA LEU A 23 -0.67 -1.33 -6.64
C LEU A 23 -1.06 -0.76 -5.27
N GLY A 24 -0.43 -1.21 -4.17
CA GLY A 24 -0.62 -0.61 -2.84
C GLY A 24 -0.13 0.84 -2.78
N ALA A 25 1.12 1.08 -3.19
CA ALA A 25 1.69 2.43 -3.22
C ALA A 25 0.93 3.36 -4.17
N PHE A 26 0.39 2.82 -5.28
CA PHE A 26 -0.50 3.54 -6.18
C PHE A 26 -1.79 3.98 -5.47
N ASN A 27 -2.49 3.07 -4.78
CA ASN A 27 -3.73 3.36 -4.06
C ASN A 27 -3.53 4.39 -2.95
N ASP A 28 -2.43 4.28 -2.18
CA ASP A 28 -2.09 5.26 -1.14
C ASP A 28 -2.04 6.69 -1.72
N ASN A 29 -1.46 6.84 -2.90
CA ASN A 29 -1.27 8.16 -3.50
C ASN A 29 -2.48 8.60 -4.32
N LEU A 30 -3.21 7.67 -4.93
CA LEU A 30 -4.48 7.93 -5.58
C LEU A 30 -5.49 8.55 -4.59
N LEU A 31 -5.67 7.92 -3.42
CA LEU A 31 -6.60 8.40 -2.40
C LEU A 31 -6.13 9.72 -1.77
N LYS A 32 -4.83 9.83 -1.41
CA LYS A 32 -4.27 11.06 -0.82
C LYS A 32 -4.43 12.27 -1.74
N SER A 33 -4.05 12.11 -3.01
CA SER A 33 -4.15 13.20 -3.98
C SER A 33 -5.58 13.53 -4.31
N GLY A 34 -6.44 12.51 -4.51
CA GLY A 34 -7.87 12.69 -4.72
C GLY A 34 -8.55 13.43 -3.56
N LEU A 35 -8.24 13.03 -2.30
CA LEU A 35 -8.77 13.70 -1.12
C LEU A 35 -8.28 15.16 -1.03
N ALA A 36 -7.00 15.41 -1.29
CA ALA A 36 -6.46 16.78 -1.23
C ALA A 36 -7.17 17.71 -2.21
N ILE A 37 -7.38 17.26 -3.44
CA ILE A 37 -8.12 18.03 -4.46
C ILE A 37 -9.60 18.18 -4.09
N PHE A 38 -10.25 17.09 -3.66
CA PHE A 38 -11.65 17.10 -3.22
C PHE A 38 -11.90 18.13 -2.11
N VAL A 39 -11.06 18.10 -1.06
CA VAL A 39 -11.16 19.04 0.07
C VAL A 39 -10.93 20.47 -0.38
N THR A 40 -9.90 20.70 -1.23
CA THR A 40 -9.54 22.05 -1.67
C THR A 40 -10.65 22.69 -2.49
N TYR A 41 -11.28 21.96 -3.41
CA TYR A 41 -12.31 22.56 -4.30
C TYR A 41 -13.69 22.55 -3.66
N ARG A 42 -14.15 21.46 -3.06
CA ARG A 42 -15.50 21.35 -2.50
C ARG A 42 -15.72 22.18 -1.25
N LEU A 43 -14.74 22.23 -0.33
CA LEU A 43 -14.89 23.01 0.91
C LEU A 43 -14.65 24.51 0.70
N ALA A 44 -13.82 24.88 -0.28
CA ALA A 44 -13.69 26.29 -0.66
C ALA A 44 -15.01 26.89 -1.15
N GLU A 45 -15.83 26.10 -1.87
CA GLU A 45 -17.17 26.53 -2.33
C GLU A 45 -18.18 26.71 -1.18
N GLN A 46 -18.01 25.98 -0.05
CA GLN A 46 -18.96 26.00 1.08
C GLN A 46 -18.61 27.03 2.16
N GLY A 47 -17.55 27.83 1.95
CA GLY A 47 -17.12 28.87 2.92
C GLY A 47 -16.70 28.33 4.30
N GLY A 48 -16.34 27.05 4.34
CA GLY A 48 -16.04 26.31 5.57
C GLY A 48 -14.57 26.33 6.00
N THR A 49 -14.19 25.34 6.78
CA THR A 49 -12.86 25.15 7.38
C THR A 49 -11.75 25.33 6.34
N ASP A 50 -10.64 25.97 6.76
CA ASP A 50 -9.46 26.14 5.93
C ASP A 50 -9.02 24.83 5.29
N ALA A 51 -9.12 24.73 3.97
CA ALA A 51 -8.75 23.54 3.19
C ALA A 51 -7.29 23.15 3.42
N ALA A 52 -6.39 24.11 3.65
CA ALA A 52 -4.99 23.84 3.96
C ALA A 52 -4.85 23.07 5.28
N THR A 53 -5.59 23.46 6.31
CA THR A 53 -5.60 22.75 7.61
C THR A 53 -6.09 21.31 7.45
N LEU A 54 -7.12 21.06 6.65
CA LEU A 54 -7.62 19.70 6.42
C LEU A 54 -6.63 18.84 5.62
N VAL A 55 -5.96 19.40 4.63
CA VAL A 55 -4.90 18.69 3.89
C VAL A 55 -3.72 18.34 4.81
N MET A 56 -3.30 19.27 5.69
CA MET A 56 -2.26 19.02 6.69
C MET A 56 -2.70 17.93 7.68
N LEU A 57 -3.93 17.98 8.16
CA LEU A 57 -4.52 16.97 9.06
C LEU A 57 -4.56 15.60 8.37
N ALA A 58 -4.96 15.54 7.11
CA ALA A 58 -4.98 14.32 6.31
C ALA A 58 -3.57 13.69 6.22
N GLY A 59 -2.53 14.51 5.99
CA GLY A 59 -1.15 14.06 6.03
C GLY A 59 -0.75 13.48 7.39
N GLY A 60 -1.09 14.18 8.47
CA GLY A 60 -0.85 13.72 9.85
C GLY A 60 -1.58 12.39 10.16
N ILE A 61 -2.83 12.26 9.76
CA ILE A 61 -3.65 11.05 9.95
C ILE A 61 -3.06 9.86 9.21
N PHE A 62 -2.54 10.06 7.98
CA PHE A 62 -1.87 8.98 7.24
C PHE A 62 -0.56 8.53 7.91
N ILE A 63 0.19 9.46 8.51
CA ILE A 63 1.48 9.17 9.13
C ILE A 63 1.32 8.62 10.56
N ALA A 64 0.28 8.99 11.29
CA ALA A 64 0.06 8.58 12.67
C ALA A 64 0.19 7.06 12.92
N PRO A 65 -0.37 6.16 12.07
CA PRO A 65 -0.21 4.72 12.24
C PRO A 65 1.24 4.24 12.23
N PHE A 66 2.15 4.90 11.52
CA PHE A 66 3.57 4.53 11.52
C PHE A 66 4.20 4.68 12.90
N PHE A 67 3.83 5.69 13.65
CA PHE A 67 4.29 5.86 15.04
C PHE A 67 3.59 4.88 15.99
N LEU A 68 2.30 4.64 15.80
CA LEU A 68 1.49 3.82 16.71
C LEU A 68 1.76 2.32 16.56
N PHE A 69 1.98 1.83 15.33
CA PHE A 69 1.95 0.39 15.03
C PHE A 69 3.27 -0.18 14.49
N SER A 70 4.34 0.62 14.30
CA SER A 70 5.61 0.12 13.73
C SER A 70 6.22 -1.04 14.54
N GLY A 71 6.24 -0.94 15.87
CA GLY A 71 6.75 -2.00 16.74
C GLY A 71 5.93 -3.29 16.66
N ALA A 72 4.61 -3.18 16.61
CA ALA A 72 3.70 -4.32 16.47
C ALA A 72 3.87 -4.99 15.10
N SER A 73 4.07 -4.21 14.03
CA SER A 73 4.29 -4.71 12.67
C SER A 73 5.56 -5.55 12.55
N GLY A 74 6.66 -5.11 13.17
CA GLY A 74 7.90 -5.89 13.22
C GLY A 74 7.71 -7.22 13.93
N THR A 75 7.08 -7.21 15.11
CA THR A 75 6.79 -8.44 15.87
C THR A 75 5.89 -9.42 15.11
N LEU A 76 4.92 -8.91 14.36
CA LEU A 76 4.03 -9.71 13.53
C LEU A 76 4.81 -10.39 12.38
N ALA A 77 5.73 -9.65 11.75
CA ALA A 77 6.59 -10.16 10.67
C ALA A 77 7.48 -11.32 11.10
N ASP A 78 7.90 -11.32 12.37
CA ASP A 78 8.76 -12.38 12.93
C ASP A 78 7.99 -13.65 13.30
N ARG A 79 6.70 -13.54 13.62
CA ARG A 79 5.90 -14.66 14.16
C ARG A 79 5.01 -15.35 13.14
N VAL A 80 4.64 -14.68 12.07
CA VAL A 80 3.66 -15.16 11.09
C VAL A 80 4.31 -15.26 9.72
N ASP A 81 3.83 -16.20 8.88
CA ASP A 81 4.24 -16.27 7.48
C ASP A 81 3.97 -14.95 6.77
N LYS A 82 5.02 -14.35 6.23
CA LYS A 82 5.01 -13.00 5.64
C LYS A 82 4.07 -12.91 4.42
N ALA A 83 3.96 -13.99 3.64
CA ALA A 83 3.04 -14.03 2.50
C ALA A 83 1.57 -14.07 2.97
N LYS A 84 1.28 -14.70 4.12
CA LYS A 84 -0.07 -14.66 4.71
C LYS A 84 -0.41 -13.25 5.19
N ILE A 85 0.52 -12.58 5.86
CA ILE A 85 0.33 -11.18 6.28
C ILE A 85 0.05 -10.31 5.06
N ALA A 86 0.85 -10.43 4.00
CA ALA A 86 0.64 -9.67 2.76
C ALA A 86 -0.77 -9.87 2.19
N ARG A 87 -1.29 -11.11 2.19
CA ARG A 87 -2.65 -11.41 1.73
C ARG A 87 -3.73 -10.77 2.61
N TRP A 88 -3.61 -10.83 3.94
CA TRP A 88 -4.57 -10.22 4.87
C TRP A 88 -4.58 -8.71 4.77
N VAL A 89 -3.41 -8.12 4.69
CA VAL A 89 -3.25 -6.66 4.52
C VAL A 89 -3.91 -6.21 3.22
N LYS A 90 -3.78 -6.98 2.13
CA LYS A 90 -4.45 -6.67 0.85
C LYS A 90 -5.96 -6.89 0.88
N ILE A 91 -6.48 -7.81 1.70
CA ILE A 91 -7.92 -7.90 1.95
C ILE A 91 -8.41 -6.65 2.70
N ALA A 92 -7.69 -6.23 3.74
CA ALA A 92 -8.02 -5.01 4.48
C ALA A 92 -8.05 -3.78 3.55
N GLU A 93 -7.10 -3.68 2.60
CA GLU A 93 -7.06 -2.59 1.62
C GLU A 93 -8.34 -2.49 0.79
N ILE A 94 -8.97 -3.61 0.43
CA ILE A 94 -10.24 -3.59 -0.31
C ILE A 94 -11.32 -2.86 0.51
N PHE A 95 -11.46 -3.18 1.81
CA PHE A 95 -12.43 -2.51 2.69
C PHE A 95 -12.08 -1.04 2.91
N ILE A 96 -10.81 -0.73 3.05
CA ILE A 96 -10.31 0.64 3.20
C ILE A 96 -10.65 1.46 1.95
N MET A 97 -10.37 0.94 0.75
CA MET A 97 -10.69 1.62 -0.50
C MET A 97 -12.19 1.72 -0.74
N ALA A 98 -12.99 0.73 -0.32
CA ALA A 98 -14.46 0.81 -0.35
C ALA A 98 -14.96 1.92 0.58
N THR A 99 -14.36 2.08 1.77
CA THR A 99 -14.66 3.21 2.68
C THR A 99 -14.30 4.54 2.03
N GLY A 100 -13.15 4.63 1.36
CA GLY A 100 -12.75 5.81 0.60
C GLY A 100 -13.72 6.14 -0.54
N ALA A 101 -14.13 5.12 -1.31
CA ALA A 101 -15.13 5.27 -2.37
C ALA A 101 -16.48 5.76 -1.83
N ALA A 102 -16.95 5.20 -0.70
CA ALA A 102 -18.14 5.67 -0.01
C ALA A 102 -17.96 7.12 0.49
N GLY A 103 -16.79 7.45 1.02
CA GLY A 103 -16.45 8.81 1.45
C GLY A 103 -16.54 9.83 0.31
N PHE A 104 -16.07 9.49 -0.88
CA PHE A 104 -16.23 10.33 -2.07
C PHE A 104 -17.68 10.43 -2.54
N ALA A 105 -18.39 9.30 -2.62
CA ALA A 105 -19.78 9.27 -3.08
C ALA A 105 -20.74 10.00 -2.15
N LEU A 106 -20.49 9.97 -0.84
CA LEU A 106 -21.30 10.65 0.19
C LEU A 106 -20.75 12.03 0.56
N GLU A 107 -19.70 12.48 -0.10
CA GLU A 107 -19.00 13.75 0.21
C GLU A 107 -18.60 13.86 1.69
N SER A 108 -18.27 12.73 2.32
CA SER A 108 -18.00 12.63 3.75
C SER A 108 -16.50 12.69 4.06
N VAL A 109 -16.02 13.85 4.49
CA VAL A 109 -14.63 14.03 4.93
C VAL A 109 -14.25 13.05 6.05
N PRO A 110 -15.09 12.79 7.08
CA PRO A 110 -14.75 11.78 8.10
C PRO A 110 -14.49 10.39 7.54
N LEU A 111 -15.27 9.91 6.56
CA LEU A 111 -15.04 8.62 5.91
C LEU A 111 -13.73 8.61 5.11
N LEU A 112 -13.42 9.70 4.43
CA LEU A 112 -12.15 9.84 3.70
C LEU A 112 -10.95 9.84 4.64
N LEU A 113 -11.02 10.53 5.77
CA LEU A 113 -9.98 10.51 6.80
C LEU A 113 -9.82 9.13 7.46
N LEU A 114 -10.94 8.43 7.70
CA LEU A 114 -10.93 7.05 8.20
C LEU A 114 -10.23 6.11 7.21
N ALA A 115 -10.56 6.22 5.91
CA ALA A 115 -9.90 5.44 4.87
C ALA A 115 -8.40 5.76 4.81
N LEU A 116 -8.03 7.03 4.95
CA LEU A 116 -6.64 7.47 4.95
C LEU A 116 -5.84 6.92 6.15
N PHE A 117 -6.43 6.92 7.36
CA PHE A 117 -5.87 6.27 8.54
C PHE A 117 -5.70 4.76 8.31
N GLY A 118 -6.70 4.12 7.69
CA GLY A 118 -6.64 2.72 7.30
C GLY A 118 -5.49 2.42 6.34
N LEU A 119 -5.30 3.26 5.30
CA LEU A 119 -4.16 3.12 4.37
C LEU A 119 -2.81 3.32 5.07
N GLY A 120 -2.69 4.29 5.99
CA GLY A 120 -1.49 4.45 6.80
C GLY A 120 -1.20 3.21 7.65
N THR A 121 -2.23 2.60 8.24
CA THR A 121 -2.11 1.35 9.00
C THR A 121 -1.68 0.19 8.09
N HIS A 122 -2.33 0.04 6.94
CA HIS A 122 -1.98 -0.92 5.90
C HIS A 122 -0.50 -0.80 5.50
N SER A 123 -0.04 0.42 5.19
CA SER A 123 1.32 0.69 4.74
C SER A 123 2.35 0.50 5.85
N THR A 124 1.99 0.77 7.12
CA THR A 124 2.83 0.48 8.29
C THR A 124 3.09 -1.01 8.45
N VAL A 125 2.09 -1.86 8.22
CA VAL A 125 2.24 -3.32 8.31
C VAL A 125 2.95 -3.87 7.08
N PHE A 126 2.56 -3.45 5.88
CA PHE A 126 3.10 -4.00 4.64
C PHE A 126 4.52 -3.54 4.34
N GLY A 127 4.92 -2.34 4.78
CA GLY A 127 6.25 -1.77 4.54
C GLY A 127 7.40 -2.72 4.93
N PRO A 128 7.53 -3.12 6.20
CA PRO A 128 8.56 -4.08 6.63
C PRO A 128 8.44 -5.45 5.95
N ILE A 129 7.21 -5.91 5.71
CA ILE A 129 6.94 -7.23 5.12
C ILE A 129 7.49 -7.34 3.69
N LYS A 130 7.30 -6.30 2.85
CA LYS A 130 7.77 -6.33 1.46
C LYS A 130 9.29 -6.52 1.35
N TYR A 131 10.05 -5.88 2.25
CA TYR A 131 11.51 -6.04 2.29
C TYR A 131 11.94 -7.36 2.92
N ALA A 132 11.22 -7.83 3.95
CA ALA A 132 11.50 -9.11 4.59
C ALA A 132 11.19 -10.32 3.68
N LEU A 133 10.32 -10.16 2.67
CA LEU A 133 10.04 -11.19 1.66
C LEU A 133 11.16 -11.34 0.62
N LEU A 134 11.95 -10.30 0.37
CA LEU A 134 12.99 -10.34 -0.66
C LEU A 134 14.04 -11.43 -0.39
N PRO A 135 14.68 -11.51 0.78
CA PRO A 135 15.67 -12.55 1.05
C PRO A 135 15.07 -13.95 1.23
N GLU A 136 13.76 -14.08 1.34
CA GLU A 136 13.09 -15.40 1.35
C GLU A 136 12.86 -15.93 -0.09
N HIS A 137 12.80 -15.04 -1.07
CA HIS A 137 12.45 -15.39 -2.44
C HIS A 137 13.58 -15.18 -3.46
N LEU A 138 14.59 -14.38 -3.12
CA LEU A 138 15.70 -14.04 -3.99
C LEU A 138 17.00 -14.59 -3.42
N VAL A 139 17.90 -14.99 -4.32
CA VAL A 139 19.26 -15.34 -3.94
C VAL A 139 20.12 -14.08 -3.72
N GLU A 140 21.19 -14.19 -2.96
CA GLU A 140 21.99 -13.06 -2.49
C GLU A 140 22.39 -12.07 -3.61
N HIS A 141 22.84 -12.57 -4.77
CA HIS A 141 23.24 -11.73 -5.88
C HIS A 141 22.09 -11.03 -6.60
N GLU A 142 20.82 -11.40 -6.32
CA GLU A 142 19.61 -10.76 -6.87
C GLU A 142 19.04 -9.70 -5.94
N LEU A 143 19.42 -9.69 -4.65
CA LEU A 143 18.81 -8.81 -3.64
C LEU A 143 18.97 -7.33 -3.98
N VAL A 144 20.13 -6.92 -4.49
CA VAL A 144 20.37 -5.52 -4.90
C VAL A 144 19.41 -5.11 -6.03
N ALA A 145 19.28 -5.95 -7.05
CA ALA A 145 18.37 -5.70 -8.15
C ALA A 145 16.90 -5.75 -7.72
N GLY A 146 16.53 -6.69 -6.85
CA GLY A 146 15.19 -6.82 -6.29
C GLY A 146 14.79 -5.58 -5.48
N ASN A 147 15.66 -5.10 -4.58
CA ASN A 147 15.43 -3.87 -3.82
C ASN A 147 15.29 -2.64 -4.75
N ALA A 148 16.20 -2.50 -5.72
CA ALA A 148 16.14 -1.40 -6.67
C ALA A 148 14.83 -1.38 -7.47
N LEU A 149 14.33 -2.55 -7.90
CA LEU A 149 13.04 -2.67 -8.57
C LEU A 149 11.86 -2.30 -7.65
N ILE A 150 11.86 -2.76 -6.40
CA ILE A 150 10.82 -2.40 -5.43
C ILE A 150 10.78 -0.88 -5.24
N GLU A 151 11.93 -0.23 -5.06
CA GLU A 151 12.00 1.22 -4.89
C GLU A 151 11.56 1.97 -6.16
N ALA A 152 12.10 1.61 -7.32
CA ALA A 152 11.72 2.21 -8.60
C ALA A 152 10.21 2.06 -8.86
N GLY A 153 9.65 0.87 -8.58
CA GLY A 153 8.22 0.61 -8.67
C GLY A 153 7.42 1.46 -7.69
N THR A 154 7.90 1.64 -6.45
CA THR A 154 7.26 2.49 -5.45
C THR A 154 7.20 3.94 -5.92
N PHE A 155 8.33 4.52 -6.38
CA PHE A 155 8.35 5.90 -6.87
C PHE A 155 7.46 6.10 -8.10
N LEU A 156 7.46 5.15 -9.04
CA LEU A 156 6.60 5.21 -10.21
C LEU A 156 5.11 5.12 -9.82
N ALA A 157 4.76 4.26 -8.87
CA ALA A 157 3.41 4.12 -8.35
C ALA A 157 2.94 5.41 -7.62
N ILE A 158 3.83 6.03 -6.82
CA ILE A 158 3.58 7.33 -6.19
C ILE A 158 3.28 8.39 -7.26
N LEU A 159 4.14 8.50 -8.26
CA LEU A 159 3.98 9.50 -9.32
C LEU A 159 2.66 9.32 -10.08
N ILE A 160 2.40 8.10 -10.57
CA ILE A 160 1.18 7.82 -11.35
C ILE A 160 -0.06 7.96 -10.48
N GLY A 161 -0.05 7.44 -9.24
CA GLY A 161 -1.17 7.54 -8.31
C GLY A 161 -1.50 8.99 -7.95
N THR A 162 -0.48 9.82 -7.71
CA THR A 162 -0.65 11.25 -7.42
C THR A 162 -1.23 12.01 -8.62
N ILE A 163 -0.68 11.79 -9.81
CA ILE A 163 -1.16 12.44 -11.04
C ILE A 163 -2.61 12.03 -11.31
N LEU A 164 -2.92 10.73 -11.30
CA LEU A 164 -4.28 10.25 -11.59
C LEU A 164 -5.28 10.67 -10.51
N GLY A 165 -4.91 10.58 -9.22
CA GLY A 165 -5.76 11.02 -8.12
C GLY A 165 -6.13 12.50 -8.23
N GLY A 166 -5.16 13.35 -8.56
CA GLY A 166 -5.40 14.77 -8.75
C GLY A 166 -6.17 15.10 -10.04
N SER A 167 -5.77 14.50 -11.17
CA SER A 167 -6.38 14.83 -12.48
C SER A 167 -7.81 14.30 -12.62
N LEU A 168 -8.08 13.10 -12.14
CA LEU A 168 -9.40 12.49 -12.20
C LEU A 168 -10.44 13.23 -11.35
N MET A 169 -10.02 13.91 -10.28
CA MET A 169 -10.94 14.72 -9.48
C MET A 169 -11.47 15.97 -10.22
N GLN A 170 -10.83 16.37 -11.32
CA GLN A 170 -11.18 17.57 -12.08
C GLN A 170 -12.17 17.28 -13.22
N VAL A 171 -12.52 16.01 -13.46
CA VAL A 171 -13.50 15.63 -14.49
C VAL A 171 -14.87 15.37 -13.87
N ASP A 172 -15.92 15.37 -14.70
CA ASP A 172 -17.28 15.03 -14.27
C ASP A 172 -17.32 13.64 -13.62
N ASN A 173 -17.96 13.54 -12.46
CA ASN A 173 -17.99 12.33 -11.63
C ASN A 173 -16.61 11.82 -11.18
N GLY A 174 -15.58 12.66 -11.17
CA GLY A 174 -14.21 12.29 -10.84
C GLY A 174 -14.06 11.59 -9.49
N ALA A 175 -14.81 12.03 -8.48
CA ALA A 175 -14.85 11.40 -7.16
C ALA A 175 -15.28 9.92 -7.23
N VAL A 176 -16.31 9.63 -8.01
CA VAL A 176 -16.78 8.25 -8.23
C VAL A 176 -15.73 7.43 -9.00
N ILE A 177 -15.13 8.03 -10.02
CA ILE A 177 -14.09 7.36 -10.84
C ILE A 177 -12.89 6.99 -9.95
N VAL A 178 -12.39 7.90 -9.12
CA VAL A 178 -11.27 7.64 -8.19
C VAL A 178 -11.64 6.55 -7.19
N GLY A 179 -12.86 6.57 -6.64
CA GLY A 179 -13.34 5.54 -5.73
C GLY A 179 -13.39 4.15 -6.38
N VAL A 180 -14.02 4.05 -7.54
CA VAL A 180 -14.13 2.77 -8.29
C VAL A 180 -12.75 2.26 -8.72
N LEU A 181 -11.89 3.14 -9.25
CA LEU A 181 -10.53 2.78 -9.65
C LEU A 181 -9.73 2.23 -8.45
N GLY A 182 -9.80 2.90 -7.29
CA GLY A 182 -9.09 2.47 -6.10
C GLY A 182 -9.53 1.09 -5.62
N VAL A 183 -10.84 0.79 -5.61
CA VAL A 183 -11.36 -0.54 -5.28
C VAL A 183 -10.89 -1.58 -6.30
N ALA A 184 -10.94 -1.28 -7.59
CA ALA A 184 -10.50 -2.20 -8.65
C ALA A 184 -8.99 -2.52 -8.53
N VAL A 185 -8.18 -1.51 -8.23
CA VAL A 185 -6.73 -1.67 -7.97
C VAL A 185 -6.48 -2.52 -6.71
N ALA A 186 -7.23 -2.30 -5.61
CA ALA A 186 -7.13 -3.10 -4.39
C ALA A 186 -7.46 -4.58 -4.65
N LEU A 187 -8.53 -4.87 -5.40
CA LEU A 187 -8.90 -6.22 -5.81
C LEU A 187 -7.80 -6.88 -6.64
N THR A 188 -7.25 -6.16 -7.62
CA THR A 188 -6.13 -6.65 -8.46
C THR A 188 -4.88 -6.91 -7.61
N GLY A 189 -4.57 -6.00 -6.67
CA GLY A 189 -3.47 -6.17 -5.71
C GLY A 189 -3.65 -7.40 -4.81
N TRP A 190 -4.86 -7.63 -4.32
CA TRP A 190 -5.18 -8.84 -3.56
C TRP A 190 -5.05 -10.12 -4.40
N MET A 191 -5.55 -10.11 -5.64
CA MET A 191 -5.37 -11.24 -6.55
C MET A 191 -3.88 -11.55 -6.76
N SER A 192 -3.05 -10.53 -6.99
CA SER A 192 -1.60 -10.70 -7.12
C SER A 192 -0.97 -11.26 -5.84
N ALA A 193 -1.38 -10.77 -4.66
CA ALA A 193 -0.84 -11.22 -3.37
C ALA A 193 -1.08 -12.71 -3.10
N ARG A 194 -2.13 -13.31 -3.69
CA ARG A 194 -2.39 -14.75 -3.57
C ARG A 194 -1.29 -15.62 -4.19
N PHE A 195 -0.58 -15.10 -5.17
CA PHE A 195 0.51 -15.79 -5.86
C PHE A 195 1.88 -15.56 -5.22
N ILE A 196 1.99 -14.74 -4.17
CA ILE A 196 3.24 -14.63 -3.41
C ILE A 196 3.53 -15.98 -2.75
N PRO A 197 4.72 -16.58 -2.98
CA PRO A 197 5.10 -17.84 -2.36
C PRO A 197 5.13 -17.72 -0.83
N LEU A 198 4.92 -18.84 -0.12
CA LEU A 198 4.97 -18.86 1.34
C LEU A 198 6.37 -18.54 1.84
N ALA A 199 6.44 -17.79 2.94
CA ALA A 199 7.67 -17.37 3.60
C ALA A 199 7.50 -17.54 5.12
N PRO A 200 7.61 -18.79 5.63
CA PRO A 200 7.39 -19.10 7.05
C PRO A 200 8.41 -18.39 7.95
N PRO A 201 8.08 -18.12 9.21
CA PRO A 201 8.98 -17.47 10.14
C PRO A 201 10.25 -18.29 10.36
N ARG A 202 11.42 -17.64 10.40
CA ARG A 202 12.72 -18.31 10.58
C ARG A 202 12.83 -19.07 11.91
N SER A 203 12.13 -18.65 12.96
CA SER A 203 12.07 -19.33 14.25
C SER A 203 11.45 -20.74 14.19
N ALA A 204 10.63 -21.03 13.17
CA ALA A 204 10.07 -22.36 12.97
C ALA A 204 11.08 -23.36 12.35
N THR A 205 12.17 -22.87 11.80
CA THR A 205 13.20 -23.67 11.10
C THR A 205 14.44 -23.98 11.94
N VAL A 206 14.59 -23.34 13.12
CA VAL A 206 15.65 -23.70 14.07
C VAL A 206 15.24 -25.01 14.72
N ALA A 207 15.66 -26.13 14.14
CA ALA A 207 15.61 -27.43 14.76
C ALA A 207 16.27 -27.30 16.14
N ARG A 208 15.55 -27.72 17.20
CA ARG A 208 16.12 -27.82 18.55
C ARG A 208 17.46 -28.49 18.44
N PRO A 209 18.57 -27.90 18.97
CA PRO A 209 19.81 -28.63 19.05
C PRO A 209 19.51 -29.92 19.83
N ARG A 210 19.79 -31.08 19.23
CA ARG A 210 19.84 -32.34 19.97
C ARG A 210 20.95 -32.16 20.99
N LEU A 211 20.57 -31.97 22.25
CA LEU A 211 21.48 -32.17 23.38
C LEU A 211 21.84 -33.64 23.36
N ILE A 212 23.09 -33.94 22.98
CA ILE A 212 23.75 -35.23 23.18
C ILE A 212 24.25 -35.24 24.60
#